data_37fd7fa323869c56778fb05cb5360068
#
_entry.id   37fd7fa323869c56778fb05cb5360068
#
_cell.length_a   1.000
_cell.length_b   1.000
_cell.length_c   1.000
_cell.angle_alpha   90.00
_cell.angle_beta   90.00
_cell.angle_gamma   90.00
#
_symmetry.space_group_name_H-M   'P 1'
#
loop_
_entity.id
_entity.type
_entity.pdbx_description
1 polymer ?
#
loop_
_entity_poly.entity_id
_entity_poly.type
_entity_poly.pdbx_seq_one_letter_code
_entity_poly.pdbx_strand_id
1 'polypeptide(L)'
;IAMKIGEITQVYYAGINHRNAALAKGITSWRDDRCTAAALGHNGPKIAPIIDAILDINRSTDKIRYGDRNIKIPDAKVRFYIDFETINDIVEDIKSDRPITTTQSYIFMIGIGWKVRGKPGWNYRCLTADTIDSTNEKEIFLSMHDNMLEIVETNDAFEDCTVFHWSHAEKTLYDHTAEKYLDDLGQYSGYLNWEWYDLCKLFTSTPITVRGALTFSLKDIASAMYRHGFIQTNWAADGILDGLNAMIKAAECSENAKKKGISMAELPVMKRIIEYNEVDCKVMMEIVEFISNDLHPAPSSKYMSKITRKNKRTIPEVIANEWHEIPTKKTKIMPEVLDDINELPKSTTRPRKRKLPDAQEETQNDDD
;
A
#
# COMPACT_ATOMS: atom_id res chain seq x y z
N ILE A 1 6.42 -16.72 -11.06
CA ILE A 1 7.59 -17.01 -11.90
C ILE A 1 8.71 -16.01 -11.63
N ALA A 2 8.48 -14.68 -11.64
CA ALA A 2 9.48 -13.63 -11.47
C ALA A 2 10.33 -13.81 -10.19
N MET A 3 9.70 -14.03 -9.04
CA MET A 3 10.40 -14.33 -7.78
C MET A 3 11.31 -15.56 -7.88
N LYS A 4 10.85 -16.60 -8.57
CA LYS A 4 11.61 -17.87 -8.72
C LYS A 4 12.92 -17.67 -9.46
N ILE A 5 12.91 -16.89 -10.54
CA ILE A 5 14.09 -16.62 -11.37
C ILE A 5 14.93 -15.44 -10.86
N GLY A 6 14.44 -14.70 -9.87
CA GLY A 6 15.11 -13.49 -9.37
C GLY A 6 15.10 -12.36 -10.40
N GLU A 7 13.90 -12.11 -10.99
CA GLU A 7 13.73 -11.10 -12.03
C GLU A 7 14.11 -9.70 -11.52
N ILE A 8 14.94 -9.00 -12.29
CA ILE A 8 15.56 -7.73 -11.89
C ILE A 8 14.53 -6.62 -11.72
N THR A 9 13.46 -6.61 -12.52
CA THR A 9 12.41 -5.58 -12.43
C THR A 9 11.57 -5.64 -11.14
N GLN A 10 11.80 -6.62 -10.29
CA GLN A 10 11.20 -6.66 -8.95
C GLN A 10 11.92 -5.76 -7.94
N VAL A 11 13.14 -5.34 -8.24
CA VAL A 11 13.93 -4.47 -7.35
C VAL A 11 13.43 -3.04 -7.45
N TYR A 12 13.38 -2.37 -6.33
CA TYR A 12 13.01 -0.97 -6.20
C TYR A 12 13.69 -0.10 -7.27
N TYR A 13 12.92 0.72 -7.98
CA TYR A 13 13.34 1.56 -9.12
C TYR A 13 13.95 0.81 -10.31
N ALA A 14 13.92 -0.51 -10.38
CA ALA A 14 14.44 -1.25 -11.51
C ALA A 14 13.34 -1.53 -12.56
N GLY A 15 13.24 -0.69 -13.58
CA GLY A 15 12.39 -0.92 -14.76
C GLY A 15 13.09 -1.71 -15.88
N ILE A 16 12.41 -1.86 -17.01
CA ILE A 16 12.89 -2.62 -18.19
C ILE A 16 14.25 -2.15 -18.68
N ASN A 17 14.51 -0.84 -18.70
CA ASN A 17 15.80 -0.30 -19.15
C ASN A 17 16.95 -0.71 -18.22
N HIS A 18 16.73 -0.73 -16.92
CA HIS A 18 17.71 -1.17 -15.91
C HIS A 18 18.00 -2.66 -16.04
N ARG A 19 16.94 -3.47 -16.27
CA ARG A 19 17.07 -4.89 -16.58
C ARG A 19 17.93 -5.11 -17.83
N ASN A 20 17.67 -4.36 -18.91
CA ASN A 20 18.44 -4.48 -20.16
C ASN A 20 19.91 -4.08 -19.95
N ALA A 21 20.19 -3.04 -19.15
CA ALA A 21 21.55 -2.65 -18.79
C ALA A 21 22.30 -3.77 -18.02
N ALA A 22 21.61 -4.48 -17.13
CA ALA A 22 22.16 -5.64 -16.43
C ALA A 22 22.39 -6.83 -17.36
N LEU A 23 21.43 -7.14 -18.24
CA LEU A 23 21.56 -8.23 -19.23
C LEU A 23 22.73 -8.02 -20.19
N ALA A 24 23.00 -6.77 -20.61
CA ALA A 24 24.16 -6.44 -21.43
C ALA A 24 25.50 -6.74 -20.73
N LYS A 25 25.50 -6.82 -19.40
CA LYS A 25 26.67 -7.21 -18.58
C LYS A 25 26.65 -8.71 -18.18
N GLY A 26 25.72 -9.50 -18.75
CA GLY A 26 25.56 -10.92 -18.42
C GLY A 26 24.94 -11.17 -17.04
N ILE A 27 24.22 -10.19 -16.48
CA ILE A 27 23.53 -10.29 -15.18
C ILE A 27 22.06 -10.57 -15.46
N THR A 28 21.59 -11.77 -15.12
CA THR A 28 20.22 -12.23 -15.45
C THR A 28 19.28 -12.26 -14.24
N SER A 29 19.80 -12.03 -13.03
CA SER A 29 19.05 -12.12 -11.78
C SER A 29 19.55 -11.10 -10.77
N TRP A 30 18.65 -10.55 -9.95
CA TRP A 30 19.05 -9.70 -8.81
C TRP A 30 19.85 -10.48 -7.74
N ARG A 31 19.82 -11.82 -7.77
CA ARG A 31 20.62 -12.67 -6.85
C ARG A 31 22.09 -12.77 -7.23
N ASP A 32 22.46 -12.40 -8.45
CA ASP A 32 23.85 -12.35 -8.89
C ASP A 32 24.58 -11.25 -8.09
N ASP A 33 25.70 -11.58 -7.46
CA ASP A 33 26.47 -10.65 -6.64
C ASP A 33 26.98 -9.43 -7.42
N ARG A 34 27.08 -9.53 -8.75
CA ARG A 34 27.42 -8.42 -9.67
C ARG A 34 26.24 -7.47 -9.89
N CYS A 35 25.00 -7.84 -9.54
CA CYS A 35 23.85 -6.98 -9.64
C CYS A 35 23.91 -5.93 -8.53
N THR A 36 24.31 -4.72 -8.87
CA THR A 36 24.41 -3.55 -7.98
C THR A 36 23.61 -2.41 -8.57
N ALA A 37 23.37 -1.35 -7.81
CA ALA A 37 22.75 -0.13 -8.32
C ALA A 37 23.48 0.40 -9.56
N ALA A 38 24.80 0.45 -9.52
CA ALA A 38 25.64 0.87 -10.66
C ALA A 38 25.52 -0.07 -11.87
N ALA A 39 25.39 -1.38 -11.64
CA ALA A 39 25.18 -2.35 -12.71
C ALA A 39 23.81 -2.14 -13.40
N LEU A 40 22.80 -1.74 -12.64
CA LEU A 40 21.48 -1.38 -13.11
C LEU A 40 21.42 0.01 -13.77
N GLY A 41 22.48 0.82 -13.68
CA GLY A 41 22.53 2.17 -14.24
C GLY A 41 22.11 3.28 -13.26
N HIS A 42 21.91 2.96 -11.98
CA HIS A 42 21.64 3.92 -10.93
C HIS A 42 22.96 4.40 -10.28
N ASN A 43 23.34 5.66 -10.54
CA ASN A 43 24.58 6.23 -10.02
C ASN A 43 24.33 7.44 -9.10
N GLY A 44 23.07 7.81 -8.87
CA GLY A 44 22.70 8.97 -8.06
C GLY A 44 22.83 8.69 -6.54
N PRO A 45 23.23 9.71 -5.75
CA PRO A 45 23.51 9.51 -4.30
C PRO A 45 22.26 9.22 -3.45
N LYS A 46 21.07 9.44 -3.99
CA LYS A 46 19.82 9.19 -3.26
C LYS A 46 19.29 7.76 -3.44
N ILE A 47 19.32 7.23 -4.67
CA ILE A 47 18.67 5.95 -5.02
C ILE A 47 19.65 4.79 -4.99
N ALA A 48 20.89 4.97 -5.46
CA ALA A 48 21.86 3.89 -5.52
C ALA A 48 22.11 3.21 -4.16
N PRO A 49 22.35 3.94 -3.06
CA PRO A 49 22.57 3.31 -1.75
C PRO A 49 21.35 2.51 -1.26
N ILE A 50 20.14 2.94 -1.60
CA ILE A 50 18.89 2.25 -1.23
C ILE A 50 18.80 0.93 -1.98
N ILE A 51 19.05 0.92 -3.29
CA ILE A 51 19.04 -0.30 -4.11
C ILE A 51 20.08 -1.29 -3.60
N ASP A 52 21.31 -0.82 -3.36
CA ASP A 52 22.39 -1.69 -2.86
C ASP A 52 22.04 -2.27 -1.47
N ALA A 53 21.44 -1.47 -0.57
CA ALA A 53 20.99 -1.95 0.74
C ALA A 53 19.90 -3.04 0.62
N ILE A 54 18.95 -2.89 -0.34
CA ILE A 54 17.92 -3.91 -0.61
C ILE A 54 18.57 -5.21 -1.15
N LEU A 55 19.50 -5.09 -2.09
CA LEU A 55 20.18 -6.23 -2.68
C LEU A 55 21.02 -6.97 -1.62
N ASP A 56 21.75 -6.21 -0.80
CA ASP A 56 22.64 -6.75 0.25
C ASP A 56 21.84 -7.51 1.32
N ILE A 57 20.74 -6.95 1.84
CA ILE A 57 19.94 -7.65 2.86
C ILE A 57 19.35 -8.94 2.30
N ASN A 58 18.92 -8.94 1.02
CA ASN A 58 18.31 -10.09 0.38
C ASN A 58 19.31 -11.21 0.02
N ARG A 59 20.61 -10.92 0.03
CA ARG A 59 21.71 -11.88 -0.14
C ARG A 59 22.33 -12.29 1.19
N SER A 60 22.05 -11.54 2.27
CA SER A 60 22.61 -11.81 3.61
C SER A 60 21.74 -12.78 4.40
N THR A 61 22.23 -13.17 5.59
CA THR A 61 21.50 -13.96 6.58
C THR A 61 20.69 -13.09 7.55
N ASP A 62 20.96 -11.78 7.58
CA ASP A 62 20.23 -10.84 8.43
C ASP A 62 18.75 -10.79 8.04
N LYS A 63 17.89 -10.55 9.01
CA LYS A 63 16.45 -10.46 8.77
C LYS A 63 15.99 -9.03 8.51
N ILE A 64 16.61 -8.07 9.21
CA ILE A 64 16.36 -6.64 9.10
C ILE A 64 17.66 -5.88 9.29
N ARG A 65 17.80 -4.75 8.61
CA ARG A 65 18.94 -3.84 8.74
C ARG A 65 18.45 -2.40 8.76
N TYR A 66 19.00 -1.61 9.67
CA TYR A 66 18.75 -0.17 9.79
C TYR A 66 19.93 0.61 9.22
N GLY A 67 19.67 1.53 8.29
CA GLY A 67 20.69 2.44 7.78
C GLY A 67 21.16 3.45 8.84
N ASP A 68 20.25 3.87 9.71
CA ASP A 68 20.54 4.60 10.96
C ASP A 68 19.69 4.03 12.10
N ARG A 69 20.23 3.92 13.30
CA ARG A 69 19.50 3.49 14.49
C ARG A 69 19.00 4.65 15.34
N ASN A 70 19.34 5.89 14.99
CA ASN A 70 18.85 7.09 15.68
C ASN A 70 17.48 7.57 15.14
N ILE A 71 16.69 6.65 14.62
CA ILE A 71 15.35 6.92 14.12
C ILE A 71 14.45 7.32 15.28
N LYS A 72 13.70 8.40 15.09
CA LYS A 72 12.67 8.84 16.04
C LYS A 72 11.29 8.61 15.40
N ILE A 73 10.52 7.74 16.02
CA ILE A 73 9.11 7.56 15.71
C ILE A 73 8.31 8.36 16.73
N PRO A 74 7.29 9.15 16.33
CA PRO A 74 6.45 9.88 17.26
C PRO A 74 5.85 8.96 18.34
N ASP A 75 6.03 9.33 19.62
CA ASP A 75 5.45 8.60 20.75
C ASP A 75 4.21 9.34 21.25
N ALA A 76 3.18 9.42 20.42
CA ALA A 76 1.93 10.08 20.76
C ALA A 76 1.04 9.21 21.66
N LYS A 77 0.20 9.88 22.49
CA LYS A 77 -0.81 9.23 23.36
C LYS A 77 -1.86 8.52 22.55
N VAL A 78 -2.34 9.15 21.46
CA VAL A 78 -3.21 8.51 20.45
C VAL A 78 -2.46 8.43 19.13
N ARG A 79 -2.36 7.23 18.59
CA ARG A 79 -1.75 6.96 17.30
C ARG A 79 -2.82 6.45 16.35
N PHE A 80 -3.12 7.22 15.33
CA PHE A 80 -4.00 6.82 14.23
C PHE A 80 -3.20 6.15 13.13
N TYR A 81 -3.83 5.22 12.42
CA TYR A 81 -3.30 4.51 11.26
C TYR A 81 -4.37 4.60 10.18
N ILE A 82 -4.13 5.45 9.18
CA ILE A 82 -5.13 5.80 8.17
C ILE A 82 -4.76 5.18 6.83
N ASP A 83 -5.77 4.63 6.17
CA ASP A 83 -5.67 4.13 4.81
C ASP A 83 -6.94 4.48 4.02
N PHE A 84 -6.77 5.03 2.80
CA PHE A 84 -7.85 5.46 1.93
C PHE A 84 -7.98 4.53 0.73
N GLU A 85 -9.21 4.11 0.45
CA GLU A 85 -9.53 3.46 -0.81
C GLU A 85 -10.19 4.47 -1.76
N THR A 86 -9.67 4.53 -2.98
CA THR A 86 -10.09 5.53 -3.97
C THR A 86 -10.50 4.92 -5.28
N ILE A 87 -11.31 5.65 -6.03
CA ILE A 87 -11.59 5.38 -7.43
C ILE A 87 -11.23 6.60 -8.26
N ASN A 88 -10.66 6.37 -9.43
CA ASN A 88 -10.40 7.42 -10.42
C ASN A 88 -11.45 7.37 -11.51
N ASP A 89 -11.89 8.52 -12.02
CA ASP A 89 -12.87 8.66 -13.10
C ASP A 89 -12.50 7.96 -14.41
N ILE A 90 -11.28 7.43 -14.54
CA ILE A 90 -10.84 6.67 -15.72
C ILE A 90 -11.84 5.56 -16.11
N VAL A 91 -12.62 5.03 -15.15
CA VAL A 91 -13.61 3.98 -15.41
C VAL A 91 -14.87 4.55 -16.11
N GLU A 92 -15.26 5.79 -15.84
CA GLU A 92 -16.38 6.45 -16.52
C GLU A 92 -15.97 6.96 -17.90
N ASP A 93 -14.77 7.48 -18.06
CA ASP A 93 -14.26 8.00 -19.34
C ASP A 93 -14.03 6.91 -20.40
N ILE A 94 -13.73 5.68 -19.98
CA ILE A 94 -13.66 4.52 -20.91
C ILE A 94 -15.03 4.19 -21.53
N LYS A 95 -16.14 4.55 -20.84
CA LYS A 95 -17.52 4.34 -21.31
C LYS A 95 -18.08 5.54 -22.06
N SER A 96 -17.46 6.71 -21.96
CA SER A 96 -17.88 7.93 -22.62
C SER A 96 -16.91 8.30 -23.74
N ASP A 97 -17.41 8.64 -24.93
CA ASP A 97 -16.61 9.18 -26.06
C ASP A 97 -16.07 10.60 -25.77
N ARG A 98 -16.00 11.02 -24.51
CA ARG A 98 -15.49 12.33 -24.12
C ARG A 98 -13.98 12.29 -23.91
N PRO A 99 -13.23 13.33 -24.33
CA PRO A 99 -11.81 13.41 -24.03
C PRO A 99 -11.59 13.51 -22.51
N ILE A 100 -10.66 12.74 -21.96
CA ILE A 100 -10.25 12.78 -20.55
C ILE A 100 -9.65 14.16 -20.29
N THR A 101 -10.43 15.06 -19.69
CA THR A 101 -10.00 16.44 -19.44
C THR A 101 -9.52 16.68 -18.01
N THR A 102 -9.98 15.87 -17.05
CA THR A 102 -9.53 15.89 -15.65
C THR A 102 -9.80 14.53 -15.02
N THR A 103 -8.79 13.91 -14.42
CA THR A 103 -8.98 12.72 -13.58
C THR A 103 -9.41 13.17 -12.19
N GLN A 104 -10.68 13.08 -11.88
CA GLN A 104 -11.17 13.29 -10.52
C GLN A 104 -11.06 11.97 -9.76
N SER A 105 -10.42 11.99 -8.60
CA SER A 105 -10.35 10.85 -7.69
C SER A 105 -11.37 11.05 -6.58
N TYR A 106 -12.12 10.00 -6.25
CA TYR A 106 -13.05 9.99 -5.12
C TYR A 106 -12.57 9.01 -4.06
N ILE A 107 -12.53 9.46 -2.80
CA ILE A 107 -12.37 8.57 -1.65
C ILE A 107 -13.73 7.92 -1.40
N PHE A 108 -13.82 6.60 -1.48
CA PHE A 108 -15.04 5.86 -1.20
C PHE A 108 -14.99 5.07 0.10
N MET A 109 -13.80 4.95 0.71
CA MET A 109 -13.62 4.29 1.99
C MET A 109 -12.45 4.89 2.75
N ILE A 110 -12.62 5.04 4.06
CA ILE A 110 -11.62 5.54 4.99
C ILE A 110 -11.49 4.55 6.14
N GLY A 111 -10.34 3.90 6.25
CA GLY A 111 -9.98 3.09 7.40
C GLY A 111 -9.33 3.94 8.47
N ILE A 112 -9.85 3.89 9.68
CA ILE A 112 -9.33 4.56 10.86
C ILE A 112 -8.97 3.51 11.90
N GLY A 113 -7.70 3.11 11.92
CA GLY A 113 -7.14 2.30 12.99
C GLY A 113 -6.59 3.19 14.10
N TRP A 114 -6.67 2.78 15.38
CA TRP A 114 -5.98 3.54 16.41
C TRP A 114 -5.57 2.71 17.62
N LYS A 115 -4.54 3.22 18.30
CA LYS A 115 -4.09 2.77 19.62
C LYS A 115 -3.94 3.92 20.57
N VAL A 116 -4.20 3.67 21.84
CA VAL A 116 -4.01 4.62 22.92
C VAL A 116 -2.88 4.09 23.81
N ARG A 117 -1.85 4.94 24.07
CA ARG A 117 -0.72 4.58 24.94
C ARG A 117 -1.22 4.15 26.31
N GLY A 118 -0.76 3.00 26.79
CA GLY A 118 -1.15 2.43 28.07
C GLY A 118 -2.51 1.72 28.09
N LYS A 119 -3.28 1.72 27.01
CA LYS A 119 -4.50 0.92 26.87
C LYS A 119 -4.21 -0.31 25.98
N PRO A 120 -4.67 -1.51 26.38
CA PRO A 120 -4.52 -2.70 25.54
C PRO A 120 -5.53 -2.68 24.38
N GLY A 121 -5.20 -3.42 23.32
CA GLY A 121 -6.11 -3.67 22.21
C GLY A 121 -5.82 -2.82 20.97
N TRP A 122 -6.36 -3.28 19.87
CA TRP A 122 -6.46 -2.62 18.58
C TRP A 122 -7.89 -2.14 18.39
N ASN A 123 -8.05 -0.97 17.84
CA ASN A 123 -9.37 -0.44 17.50
C ASN A 123 -9.38 -0.06 16.02
N TYR A 124 -10.51 -0.28 15.37
CA TYR A 124 -10.69 0.05 13.98
C TYR A 124 -12.12 0.50 13.70
N ARG A 125 -12.27 1.49 12.84
CA ARG A 125 -13.55 1.97 12.30
C ARG A 125 -13.37 2.20 10.80
N CYS A 126 -14.34 1.75 10.02
CA CYS A 126 -14.36 1.98 8.58
C CYS A 126 -15.52 2.89 8.23
N LEU A 127 -15.25 3.95 7.50
CA LEU A 127 -16.25 4.82 6.90
C LEU A 127 -16.33 4.49 5.42
N THR A 128 -17.49 4.06 4.96
CA THR A 128 -17.73 3.65 3.58
C THR A 128 -18.84 4.51 3.00
N ALA A 129 -18.61 5.10 1.84
CA ALA A 129 -19.64 5.83 1.09
C ALA A 129 -20.81 4.90 0.73
N ASP A 130 -22.02 5.39 0.74
CA ASP A 130 -23.19 4.61 0.32
C ASP A 130 -23.16 4.32 -1.18
N THR A 131 -22.72 5.30 -1.96
CA THR A 131 -22.40 5.20 -3.38
C THR A 131 -21.20 6.10 -3.69
N ILE A 132 -20.50 5.84 -4.81
CA ILE A 132 -19.33 6.64 -5.18
C ILE A 132 -19.81 7.90 -5.93
N ASP A 133 -19.74 9.02 -5.23
CA ASP A 133 -20.03 10.37 -5.73
C ASP A 133 -19.51 11.43 -4.74
N SER A 134 -19.53 12.70 -5.14
CA SER A 134 -19.00 13.80 -4.33
C SER A 134 -19.76 14.06 -3.02
N THR A 135 -21.06 13.75 -2.97
CA THR A 135 -21.87 13.95 -1.76
C THR A 135 -21.50 12.95 -0.69
N ASN A 136 -21.44 11.68 -1.05
CA ASN A 136 -21.06 10.61 -0.14
C ASN A 136 -19.58 10.68 0.25
N GLU A 137 -18.69 11.08 -0.67
CA GLU A 137 -17.27 11.34 -0.32
C GLU A 137 -17.16 12.41 0.75
N LYS A 138 -17.88 13.56 0.56
CA LYS A 138 -17.91 14.63 1.56
C LYS A 138 -18.39 14.13 2.92
N GLU A 139 -19.47 13.35 2.94
CA GLU A 139 -20.06 12.82 4.17
C GLU A 139 -19.08 11.96 4.95
N ILE A 140 -18.43 10.99 4.30
CA ILE A 140 -17.44 10.14 4.99
C ILE A 140 -16.18 10.92 5.38
N PHE A 141 -15.78 11.94 4.62
CA PHE A 141 -14.63 12.77 4.93
C PHE A 141 -14.88 13.66 6.16
N LEU A 142 -16.06 14.28 6.27
CA LEU A 142 -16.47 15.01 7.47
C LEU A 142 -16.61 14.07 8.67
N SER A 143 -17.23 12.90 8.49
CA SER A 143 -17.35 11.88 9.52
C SER A 143 -15.99 11.37 10.02
N MET A 144 -14.95 11.35 9.18
CA MET A 144 -13.59 11.02 9.63
C MET A 144 -13.11 12.02 10.69
N HIS A 145 -13.32 13.32 10.46
CA HIS A 145 -12.93 14.35 11.44
C HIS A 145 -13.70 14.21 12.75
N ASP A 146 -15.03 14.03 12.69
CA ASP A 146 -15.84 13.81 13.88
C ASP A 146 -15.35 12.61 14.70
N ASN A 147 -15.07 11.49 14.01
CA ASN A 147 -14.59 10.27 14.67
C ASN A 147 -13.21 10.45 15.30
N MET A 148 -12.29 11.10 14.60
CA MET A 148 -10.94 11.35 15.13
C MET A 148 -10.98 12.33 16.31
N LEU A 149 -11.82 13.37 16.24
CA LEU A 149 -12.02 14.32 17.35
C LEU A 149 -12.63 13.62 18.56
N GLU A 150 -13.66 12.82 18.41
CA GLU A 150 -14.25 12.00 19.49
C GLU A 150 -13.19 11.15 20.20
N ILE A 151 -12.29 10.54 19.43
CA ILE A 151 -11.24 9.66 19.98
C ILE A 151 -10.20 10.48 20.77
N VAL A 152 -9.73 11.62 20.25
CA VAL A 152 -8.73 12.44 20.96
C VAL A 152 -9.33 13.12 22.17
N GLU A 153 -10.58 13.58 22.10
CA GLU A 153 -11.32 14.16 23.21
C GLU A 153 -11.50 13.16 24.36
N THR A 154 -12.06 11.98 24.04
CA THR A 154 -12.27 10.90 25.00
C THR A 154 -10.98 10.47 25.72
N ASN A 155 -9.82 10.68 25.07
CA ASN A 155 -8.53 10.31 25.62
C ASN A 155 -7.70 11.51 26.09
N ASP A 156 -8.23 12.74 26.08
CA ASP A 156 -7.49 13.97 26.42
C ASP A 156 -6.13 14.01 25.70
N ALA A 157 -6.18 13.99 24.34
CA ALA A 157 -5.00 13.82 23.50
C ALA A 157 -4.93 14.81 22.31
N PHE A 158 -5.56 15.99 22.41
CA PHE A 158 -5.60 16.97 21.31
C PHE A 158 -4.22 17.39 20.80
N GLU A 159 -3.24 17.55 21.69
CA GLU A 159 -1.87 17.93 21.35
C GLU A 159 -0.89 16.74 21.39
N ASP A 160 -1.39 15.53 21.64
CA ASP A 160 -0.58 14.31 21.79
C ASP A 160 -1.16 13.19 20.92
N CYS A 161 -1.37 13.48 19.63
CA CYS A 161 -1.83 12.52 18.65
C CYS A 161 -1.00 12.62 17.35
N THR A 162 -0.84 11.51 16.64
CA THR A 162 -0.13 11.42 15.36
C THR A 162 -0.88 10.49 14.42
N VAL A 163 -0.94 10.88 13.15
CA VAL A 163 -1.53 10.08 12.06
C VAL A 163 -0.41 9.40 11.29
N PHE A 164 -0.34 8.09 11.37
CA PHE A 164 0.56 7.27 10.58
C PHE A 164 -0.12 6.83 9.29
N HIS A 165 0.62 6.88 8.20
CA HIS A 165 0.19 6.44 6.89
C HIS A 165 1.35 5.84 6.10
N TRP A 166 1.07 5.17 4.98
CA TRP A 166 2.09 4.57 4.14
C TRP A 166 2.20 5.29 2.81
N SER A 167 3.29 6.02 2.58
CA SER A 167 3.56 6.85 1.42
C SER A 167 2.87 8.22 1.44
N HIS A 168 3.19 9.04 0.44
CA HIS A 168 2.64 10.38 0.32
C HIS A 168 1.19 10.41 -0.23
N ALA A 169 0.67 9.26 -0.70
CA ALA A 169 -0.61 9.21 -1.40
C ALA A 169 -1.76 9.63 -0.47
N GLU A 170 -1.84 9.07 0.73
CA GLU A 170 -2.90 9.35 1.70
C GLU A 170 -2.92 10.83 2.11
N LYS A 171 -1.75 11.40 2.40
CA LYS A 171 -1.65 12.83 2.76
C LYS A 171 -2.03 13.73 1.59
N THR A 172 -1.63 13.37 0.37
CA THR A 172 -2.00 14.13 -0.84
C THR A 172 -3.50 14.05 -1.11
N LEU A 173 -4.09 12.87 -0.98
CA LEU A 173 -5.55 12.69 -1.11
C LEU A 173 -6.30 13.47 -0.05
N TYR A 174 -5.85 13.40 1.21
CA TYR A 174 -6.42 14.19 2.31
C TYR A 174 -6.38 15.68 2.00
N ASP A 175 -5.23 16.22 1.56
CA ASP A 175 -5.09 17.65 1.27
C ASP A 175 -6.01 18.10 0.12
N HIS A 176 -6.06 17.35 -0.97
CA HIS A 176 -6.95 17.65 -2.10
C HIS A 176 -8.42 17.57 -1.71
N THR A 177 -8.81 16.59 -0.89
CA THR A 177 -10.19 16.45 -0.44
C THR A 177 -10.55 17.53 0.57
N ALA A 178 -9.63 17.91 1.46
CA ALA A 178 -9.81 19.03 2.37
C ALA A 178 -9.96 20.36 1.63
N GLU A 179 -9.18 20.61 0.57
CA GLU A 179 -9.33 21.79 -0.29
C GLU A 179 -10.67 21.78 -1.01
N LYS A 180 -11.10 20.62 -1.54
CA LYS A 180 -12.37 20.44 -2.23
C LYS A 180 -13.60 20.79 -1.37
N TYR A 181 -13.53 20.52 -0.06
CA TYR A 181 -14.62 20.71 0.89
C TYR A 181 -14.31 21.77 1.97
N LEU A 182 -13.44 22.73 1.67
CA LEU A 182 -12.93 23.71 2.63
C LEU A 182 -14.03 24.49 3.34
N ASP A 183 -15.08 24.89 2.60
CA ASP A 183 -16.21 25.66 3.14
C ASP A 183 -17.00 24.84 4.20
N ASP A 184 -17.15 23.54 3.97
CA ASP A 184 -17.83 22.61 4.90
C ASP A 184 -16.95 22.27 6.10
N LEU A 185 -15.61 22.34 5.95
CA LEU A 185 -14.64 22.08 7.00
C LEU A 185 -14.44 23.26 7.96
N GLY A 186 -15.06 24.40 7.74
CA GLY A 186 -14.89 25.61 8.57
C GLY A 186 -15.11 25.37 10.07
N GLN A 187 -16.03 24.49 10.45
CA GLN A 187 -16.26 24.07 11.83
C GLN A 187 -15.06 23.31 12.47
N TYR A 188 -14.18 22.71 11.65
CA TYR A 188 -13.01 21.97 12.09
C TYR A 188 -11.72 22.78 11.99
N SER A 189 -11.77 24.05 11.56
CA SER A 189 -10.59 24.86 11.21
C SER A 189 -9.49 24.92 12.27
N GLY A 190 -9.82 24.75 13.56
CA GLY A 190 -8.85 24.63 14.66
C GLY A 190 -8.24 23.23 14.84
N TYR A 191 -8.78 22.22 14.17
CA TYR A 191 -8.45 20.80 14.40
C TYR A 191 -7.92 20.09 13.16
N LEU A 192 -7.79 20.78 12.01
CA LEU A 192 -7.34 20.17 10.75
C LEU A 192 -5.83 19.91 10.70
N ASN A 193 -5.07 20.42 11.64
CA ASN A 193 -3.60 20.28 11.72
C ASN A 193 -3.20 18.97 12.40
N TRP A 194 -3.64 17.83 11.85
CA TRP A 194 -3.13 16.55 12.28
C TRP A 194 -1.64 16.44 11.97
N GLU A 195 -0.85 15.90 12.89
CA GLU A 195 0.55 15.56 12.63
C GLU A 195 0.61 14.26 11.81
N TRP A 196 0.93 14.37 10.53
CA TRP A 196 1.05 13.23 9.61
C TRP A 196 2.48 12.70 9.58
N TYR A 197 2.63 11.38 9.73
CA TYR A 197 3.92 10.71 9.73
C TYR A 197 3.97 9.60 8.67
N ASP A 198 4.74 9.83 7.60
CA ASP A 198 4.89 8.90 6.46
C ASP A 198 5.87 7.76 6.82
N LEU A 199 5.34 6.56 7.01
CA LEU A 199 6.12 5.36 7.31
C LEU A 199 6.97 4.91 6.10
N CYS A 200 6.48 5.05 4.87
CA CYS A 200 7.28 4.72 3.69
C CYS A 200 8.52 5.63 3.60
N LYS A 201 8.37 6.91 3.91
CA LYS A 201 9.50 7.86 3.99
C LYS A 201 10.47 7.48 5.10
N LEU A 202 10.00 6.98 6.24
CA LEU A 202 10.85 6.43 7.29
C LEU A 202 11.73 5.30 6.76
N PHE A 203 11.14 4.36 6.01
CA PHE A 203 11.87 3.22 5.45
C PHE A 203 12.84 3.60 4.34
N THR A 204 12.57 4.67 3.58
CA THR A 204 13.37 5.07 2.41
C THR A 204 14.44 6.09 2.73
N SER A 205 14.22 7.03 3.66
CA SER A 205 15.17 8.13 3.95
C SER A 205 16.44 7.65 4.64
N THR A 206 16.31 6.69 5.55
CA THR A 206 17.41 5.96 6.18
C THR A 206 17.12 4.48 6.03
N PRO A 207 17.59 3.83 4.94
CA PRO A 207 16.97 2.60 4.48
C PRO A 207 16.85 1.55 5.57
N ILE A 208 15.60 1.26 5.97
CA ILE A 208 15.26 0.10 6.78
C ILE A 208 14.92 -1.02 5.80
N THR A 209 15.79 -2.00 5.69
CA THR A 209 15.63 -3.09 4.72
C THR A 209 15.29 -4.39 5.44
N VAL A 210 14.31 -5.12 4.88
CA VAL A 210 13.83 -6.40 5.41
C VAL A 210 14.09 -7.48 4.37
N ARG A 211 14.75 -8.57 4.76
CA ARG A 211 15.00 -9.69 3.86
C ARG A 211 13.69 -10.31 3.38
N GLY A 212 13.55 -10.42 2.06
CA GLY A 212 12.33 -10.89 1.41
C GLY A 212 11.45 -9.76 0.86
N ALA A 213 11.75 -8.48 1.17
CA ALA A 213 11.19 -7.33 0.50
C ALA A 213 12.17 -6.80 -0.53
N LEU A 214 11.71 -6.56 -1.75
CA LEU A 214 12.50 -5.97 -2.84
C LEU A 214 12.07 -4.54 -3.16
N THR A 215 10.95 -4.09 -2.60
CA THR A 215 10.42 -2.74 -2.67
C THR A 215 10.04 -2.23 -1.28
N PHE A 216 9.61 -0.97 -1.20
CA PHE A 216 9.07 -0.38 0.03
C PHE A 216 7.54 -0.24 -0.01
N SER A 217 6.84 -1.04 -0.81
CA SER A 217 5.39 -1.10 -0.68
C SER A 217 5.00 -1.69 0.68
N LEU A 218 3.87 -1.25 1.24
CA LEU A 218 3.36 -1.78 2.51
C LEU A 218 3.28 -3.30 2.49
N LYS A 219 2.77 -3.87 1.40
CA LYS A 219 2.63 -5.33 1.24
C LYS A 219 3.97 -6.07 1.24
N ASP A 220 4.98 -5.56 0.54
CA ASP A 220 6.29 -6.21 0.50
C ASP A 220 6.95 -6.19 1.87
N ILE A 221 6.98 -5.03 2.52
CA ILE A 221 7.59 -4.86 3.85
C ILE A 221 6.83 -5.69 4.89
N ALA A 222 5.52 -5.53 5.01
CA ALA A 222 4.73 -6.26 6.01
C ALA A 222 4.76 -7.77 5.79
N SER A 223 4.64 -8.25 4.54
CA SER A 223 4.75 -9.69 4.25
C SER A 223 6.14 -10.24 4.60
N ALA A 224 7.21 -9.48 4.38
CA ALA A 224 8.56 -9.89 4.77
C ALA A 224 8.70 -9.91 6.31
N MET A 225 8.21 -8.89 7.00
CA MET A 225 8.21 -8.82 8.47
C MET A 225 7.39 -9.95 9.10
N TYR A 226 6.21 -10.26 8.54
CA TYR A 226 5.38 -11.40 8.97
C TYR A 226 6.13 -12.73 8.83
N ARG A 227 6.76 -13.00 7.68
CA ARG A 227 7.56 -14.23 7.47
C ARG A 227 8.71 -14.37 8.46
N HIS A 228 9.24 -13.26 8.98
CA HIS A 228 10.29 -13.26 9.99
C HIS A 228 9.77 -13.32 11.42
N GLY A 229 8.44 -13.25 11.62
CA GLY A 229 7.81 -13.25 12.94
C GLY A 229 7.96 -11.92 13.68
N PHE A 230 8.18 -10.83 12.97
CA PHE A 230 8.27 -9.48 13.53
C PHE A 230 6.90 -8.86 13.76
N ILE A 231 5.93 -9.20 12.91
CA ILE A 231 4.53 -8.84 13.04
C ILE A 231 3.65 -10.09 12.96
N GLN A 232 2.38 -9.98 13.36
CA GLN A 232 1.46 -11.13 13.45
C GLN A 232 0.34 -11.08 12.42
N THR A 233 0.05 -9.91 11.88
CA THR A 233 -1.00 -9.68 10.90
C THR A 233 -0.45 -9.79 9.48
N ASN A 234 -1.20 -10.43 8.59
CA ASN A 234 -0.93 -10.51 7.16
C ASN A 234 -2.25 -10.66 6.41
N TRP A 235 -2.26 -10.29 5.13
CA TRP A 235 -3.43 -10.49 4.27
C TRP A 235 -3.75 -11.98 4.10
N ALA A 236 -5.04 -12.29 3.91
CA ALA A 236 -5.45 -13.66 3.62
C ALA A 236 -4.81 -14.16 2.33
N ALA A 237 -4.46 -15.45 2.30
CA ALA A 237 -3.73 -16.07 1.19
C ALA A 237 -4.54 -16.23 -0.11
N ASP A 238 -5.84 -15.95 -0.08
CA ASP A 238 -6.75 -16.12 -1.22
C ASP A 238 -6.58 -15.09 -2.35
N GLY A 239 -5.73 -14.06 -2.14
CA GLY A 239 -5.17 -13.20 -3.20
C GLY A 239 -6.18 -12.45 -4.09
N ILE A 240 -7.45 -12.35 -3.65
CA ILE A 240 -8.55 -11.86 -4.49
C ILE A 240 -8.56 -10.32 -4.57
N LEU A 241 -7.94 -9.64 -3.61
CA LEU A 241 -7.92 -8.18 -3.55
C LEU A 241 -6.48 -7.66 -3.63
N ASP A 242 -6.14 -7.07 -4.76
CA ASP A 242 -5.12 -6.02 -4.86
C ASP A 242 -5.83 -4.68 -5.03
N GLY A 243 -5.13 -3.57 -4.88
CA GLY A 243 -5.74 -2.22 -4.94
C GLY A 243 -6.55 -1.98 -6.22
N LEU A 244 -6.09 -2.46 -7.38
CA LEU A 244 -6.83 -2.30 -8.65
C LEU A 244 -8.13 -3.14 -8.67
N ASN A 245 -8.08 -4.39 -8.22
CA ASN A 245 -9.27 -5.23 -8.12
C ASN A 245 -10.25 -4.70 -7.09
N ALA A 246 -9.79 -4.16 -5.96
CA ALA A 246 -10.63 -3.51 -4.96
C ALA A 246 -11.37 -2.30 -5.57
N MET A 247 -10.68 -1.45 -6.32
CA MET A 247 -11.26 -0.30 -7.03
C MET A 247 -12.34 -0.72 -8.03
N ILE A 248 -12.07 -1.72 -8.90
CA ILE A 248 -13.04 -2.21 -9.89
C ILE A 248 -14.27 -2.79 -9.18
N LYS A 249 -14.05 -3.58 -8.13
CA LYS A 249 -15.14 -4.19 -7.37
C LYS A 249 -15.98 -3.17 -6.60
N ALA A 250 -15.36 -2.12 -6.07
CA ALA A 250 -16.08 -1.02 -5.43
C ALA A 250 -16.97 -0.27 -6.44
N ALA A 251 -16.50 -0.03 -7.67
CA ALA A 251 -17.31 0.56 -8.73
C ALA A 251 -18.54 -0.29 -9.05
N GLU A 252 -18.36 -1.61 -9.21
CA GLU A 252 -19.47 -2.56 -9.42
C GLU A 252 -20.46 -2.55 -8.24
N CYS A 253 -19.94 -2.47 -7.00
CA CYS A 253 -20.77 -2.37 -5.80
C CYS A 253 -21.57 -1.08 -5.76
N SER A 254 -20.98 0.07 -6.08
CA SER A 254 -21.68 1.36 -6.14
C SER A 254 -22.85 1.33 -7.11
N GLU A 255 -22.64 0.82 -8.33
CA GLU A 255 -23.70 0.66 -9.33
C GLU A 255 -24.84 -0.28 -8.84
N ASN A 256 -24.49 -1.38 -8.20
CA ASN A 256 -25.47 -2.32 -7.65
C ASN A 256 -26.24 -1.71 -6.47
N ALA A 257 -25.56 -0.96 -5.61
CA ALA A 257 -26.16 -0.26 -4.47
C ALA A 257 -27.19 0.78 -4.95
N LYS A 258 -26.83 1.62 -5.93
CA LYS A 258 -27.74 2.58 -6.58
C LYS A 258 -29.01 1.92 -7.12
N LYS A 259 -28.86 0.78 -7.83
CA LYS A 259 -30.00 0.03 -8.39
C LYS A 259 -30.91 -0.57 -7.35
N LYS A 260 -30.36 -0.99 -6.18
CA LYS A 260 -31.10 -1.64 -5.10
C LYS A 260 -31.60 -0.66 -4.04
N GLY A 261 -31.13 0.58 -4.03
CA GLY A 261 -31.45 1.56 -2.98
C GLY A 261 -30.90 1.18 -1.60
N ILE A 262 -29.72 0.58 -1.54
CA ILE A 262 -29.03 0.16 -0.31
C ILE A 262 -27.63 0.80 -0.26
N SER A 263 -26.97 0.76 0.91
CA SER A 263 -25.56 1.13 1.01
C SER A 263 -24.68 0.07 0.34
N MET A 264 -23.60 0.50 -0.37
CA MET A 264 -22.63 -0.45 -0.91
C MET A 264 -21.90 -1.22 0.20
N ALA A 265 -21.81 -0.68 1.41
CA ALA A 265 -21.23 -1.36 2.58
C ALA A 265 -21.95 -2.65 2.97
N GLU A 266 -23.24 -2.78 2.60
CA GLU A 266 -24.03 -4.00 2.87
C GLU A 266 -23.65 -5.17 1.96
N LEU A 267 -22.99 -4.89 0.82
CA LEU A 267 -22.64 -5.90 -0.17
C LEU A 267 -21.49 -6.80 0.31
N PRO A 268 -21.55 -8.12 0.09
CA PRO A 268 -20.53 -9.06 0.58
C PRO A 268 -19.11 -8.75 0.09
N VAL A 269 -18.99 -8.21 -1.13
CA VAL A 269 -17.69 -7.81 -1.71
C VAL A 269 -17.10 -6.64 -0.94
N MET A 270 -17.93 -5.64 -0.57
CA MET A 270 -17.45 -4.49 0.22
C MET A 270 -17.00 -4.91 1.62
N LYS A 271 -17.68 -5.86 2.27
CA LYS A 271 -17.22 -6.38 3.57
C LYS A 271 -15.80 -6.95 3.50
N ARG A 272 -15.45 -7.62 2.39
CA ARG A 272 -14.09 -8.12 2.18
C ARG A 272 -13.08 -6.99 1.92
N ILE A 273 -13.49 -5.92 1.23
CA ILE A 273 -12.63 -4.73 1.04
C ILE A 273 -12.41 -4.04 2.40
N ILE A 274 -13.43 -3.95 3.26
CA ILE A 274 -13.32 -3.43 4.63
C ILE A 274 -12.33 -4.26 5.45
N GLU A 275 -12.45 -5.59 5.43
CA GLU A 275 -11.52 -6.50 6.12
C GLU A 275 -10.09 -6.34 5.61
N TYR A 276 -9.92 -6.14 4.31
CA TYR A 276 -8.62 -5.88 3.69
C TYR A 276 -8.02 -4.55 4.17
N ASN A 277 -8.78 -3.46 4.15
CA ASN A 277 -8.35 -2.14 4.61
C ASN A 277 -8.02 -2.14 6.13
N GLU A 278 -8.75 -2.93 6.96
CA GLU A 278 -8.37 -3.12 8.37
C GLU A 278 -6.96 -3.73 8.49
N VAL A 279 -6.63 -4.70 7.63
CA VAL A 279 -5.29 -5.31 7.62
C VAL A 279 -4.24 -4.27 7.25
N ASP A 280 -4.47 -3.41 6.24
CA ASP A 280 -3.55 -2.34 5.85
C ASP A 280 -3.27 -1.39 7.03
N CYS A 281 -4.29 -0.93 7.75
CA CYS A 281 -4.14 -0.12 8.95
C CYS A 281 -3.39 -0.87 10.08
N LYS A 282 -3.72 -2.14 10.30
CA LYS A 282 -3.19 -2.91 11.43
C LYS A 282 -1.73 -3.30 11.25
N VAL A 283 -1.31 -3.65 10.04
CA VAL A 283 0.11 -3.94 9.79
C VAL A 283 0.99 -2.71 9.98
N MET A 284 0.51 -1.50 9.65
CA MET A 284 1.24 -0.27 9.97
C MET A 284 1.47 -0.11 11.48
N MET A 285 0.45 -0.38 12.28
CA MET A 285 0.55 -0.35 13.74
C MET A 285 1.60 -1.34 14.25
N GLU A 286 1.53 -2.60 13.80
CA GLU A 286 2.47 -3.63 14.23
C GLU A 286 3.92 -3.32 13.80
N ILE A 287 4.12 -2.72 12.61
CA ILE A 287 5.43 -2.24 12.12
C ILE A 287 5.97 -1.16 13.05
N VAL A 288 5.14 -0.15 13.39
CA VAL A 288 5.53 0.94 14.31
C VAL A 288 5.91 0.39 15.68
N GLU A 289 5.11 -0.52 16.24
CA GLU A 289 5.41 -1.14 17.53
C GLU A 289 6.70 -1.97 17.49
N PHE A 290 6.89 -2.76 16.44
CA PHE A 290 8.11 -3.57 16.28
C PHE A 290 9.35 -2.68 16.20
N ILE A 291 9.38 -1.67 15.33
CA ILE A 291 10.55 -0.80 15.15
C ILE A 291 10.82 0.00 16.42
N SER A 292 9.79 0.54 17.07
CA SER A 292 9.94 1.27 18.34
C SER A 292 10.56 0.41 19.43
N ASN A 293 10.15 -0.85 19.55
CA ASN A 293 10.65 -1.79 20.54
C ASN A 293 12.07 -2.31 20.20
N ASP A 294 12.40 -2.49 18.91
CA ASP A 294 13.71 -2.97 18.48
C ASP A 294 14.80 -1.89 18.60
N LEU A 295 14.44 -0.63 18.34
CA LEU A 295 15.35 0.52 18.47
C LEU A 295 15.52 0.97 19.93
N HIS A 296 14.44 0.92 20.73
CA HIS A 296 14.39 1.39 22.10
C HIS A 296 13.83 0.30 23.03
N PRO A 297 14.57 -0.81 23.23
CA PRO A 297 14.11 -1.87 24.11
C PRO A 297 13.94 -1.31 25.54
N ALA A 298 12.76 -1.54 26.12
CA ALA A 298 12.48 -1.12 27.49
C ALA A 298 13.57 -1.65 28.47
N PRO A 299 14.02 -0.86 29.46
CA PRO A 299 15.19 -1.18 30.31
C PRO A 299 15.10 -2.45 31.14
N SER A 300 14.03 -3.23 31.09
CA SER A 300 13.85 -4.41 31.95
C SER A 300 12.97 -5.50 31.35
N SER A 301 13.25 -5.94 30.13
CA SER A 301 12.67 -7.21 29.70
C SER A 301 13.71 -8.31 29.66
N LYS A 302 14.10 -8.78 30.86
CA LYS A 302 14.73 -10.12 31.03
C LYS A 302 13.90 -11.25 30.42
N TYR A 303 12.67 -10.95 29.94
CA TYR A 303 11.78 -11.90 29.28
C TYR A 303 12.13 -12.13 27.80
N MET A 304 12.52 -11.10 27.05
CA MET A 304 12.87 -11.22 25.62
C MET A 304 14.20 -11.98 25.42
N SER A 305 15.16 -11.85 26.35
CA SER A 305 16.41 -12.64 26.29
C SER A 305 16.19 -14.14 26.56
N LYS A 306 15.06 -14.53 27.16
CA LYS A 306 14.69 -15.94 27.34
C LYS A 306 13.98 -16.52 26.11
N ILE A 307 13.22 -15.71 25.36
CA ILE A 307 12.56 -16.15 24.13
C ILE A 307 13.60 -16.36 23.03
N THR A 308 14.54 -15.45 22.85
CA THR A 308 15.64 -15.59 21.88
C THR A 308 16.60 -16.76 22.21
N ARG A 309 16.77 -17.10 23.50
CA ARG A 309 17.55 -18.27 23.89
C ARG A 309 16.79 -19.60 23.80
N LYS A 310 15.44 -19.59 23.96
CA LYS A 310 14.63 -20.81 23.82
C LYS A 310 14.40 -21.19 22.35
N ASN A 311 14.36 -20.23 21.44
CA ASN A 311 14.21 -20.50 20.01
C ASN A 311 15.53 -20.88 19.29
N LYS A 312 16.66 -20.96 20.01
CA LYS A 312 17.90 -21.56 19.47
C LYS A 312 17.91 -23.08 19.50
N ARG A 313 16.86 -23.74 20.02
CA ARG A 313 16.73 -25.20 19.95
C ARG A 313 15.76 -25.56 18.84
N THR A 314 16.36 -26.08 17.76
CA THR A 314 15.71 -26.87 16.69
C THR A 314 14.52 -26.19 15.97
N ILE A 315 14.83 -25.37 14.96
CA ILE A 315 14.01 -25.32 13.75
C ILE A 315 14.48 -26.52 12.91
N PRO A 316 13.61 -27.50 12.61
CA PRO A 316 13.99 -28.58 11.70
C PRO A 316 14.34 -28.00 10.32
N GLU A 317 15.26 -28.65 9.59
CA GLU A 317 15.68 -28.33 8.21
C GLU A 317 14.55 -28.28 7.16
N VAL A 318 13.31 -28.45 7.57
CA VAL A 318 12.11 -28.45 6.74
C VAL A 318 11.86 -27.09 6.04
N ILE A 319 12.35 -25.97 6.61
CA ILE A 319 12.08 -24.64 6.01
C ILE A 319 12.96 -24.34 4.78
N ALA A 320 14.08 -25.03 4.62
CA ALA A 320 14.95 -24.84 3.44
C ALA A 320 14.35 -25.42 2.15
N ASN A 321 13.43 -26.37 2.24
CA ASN A 321 12.86 -27.08 1.09
C ASN A 321 11.45 -26.60 0.69
N GLU A 322 10.76 -25.78 1.51
CA GLU A 322 9.40 -25.27 1.17
C GLU A 322 9.35 -24.21 0.06
N TRP A 323 10.51 -23.82 -0.48
CA TRP A 323 10.58 -22.99 -1.67
C TRP A 323 10.26 -23.75 -2.98
N HIS A 324 10.01 -25.06 -2.93
CA HIS A 324 9.91 -25.88 -4.13
C HIS A 324 8.50 -26.33 -4.52
N GLU A 325 7.52 -26.27 -3.64
CA GLU A 325 6.17 -26.72 -4.02
C GLU A 325 5.07 -25.88 -3.38
N ILE A 326 4.56 -24.87 -4.11
CA ILE A 326 3.18 -24.43 -3.92
C ILE A 326 2.33 -25.43 -4.71
N PRO A 327 1.53 -26.30 -4.07
CA PRO A 327 0.64 -27.17 -4.79
C PRO A 327 -0.41 -26.33 -5.51
N THR A 328 -0.46 -26.40 -6.83
CA THR A 328 -1.62 -25.96 -7.61
C THR A 328 -2.79 -26.92 -7.32
N LYS A 329 -3.40 -26.82 -6.16
CA LYS A 329 -4.69 -27.44 -5.93
C LYS A 329 -5.72 -26.65 -6.73
N LYS A 330 -6.21 -27.24 -7.82
CA LYS A 330 -7.45 -26.84 -8.46
C LYS A 330 -8.55 -26.86 -7.40
N THR A 331 -8.88 -25.72 -6.86
CA THR A 331 -10.04 -25.57 -5.98
C THR A 331 -11.26 -25.68 -6.85
N LYS A 332 -12.11 -26.67 -6.58
CA LYS A 332 -13.44 -26.76 -7.17
C LYS A 332 -14.19 -25.49 -6.80
N ILE A 333 -14.46 -24.65 -7.78
CA ILE A 333 -15.34 -23.50 -7.65
C ILE A 333 -16.75 -24.05 -7.42
N MET A 334 -17.38 -23.62 -6.36
CA MET A 334 -18.78 -24.00 -6.10
C MET A 334 -19.69 -23.41 -7.19
N PRO A 335 -20.68 -24.16 -7.70
CA PRO A 335 -21.46 -23.79 -8.88
C PRO A 335 -22.30 -22.50 -8.78
N GLU A 336 -22.60 -22.03 -7.57
CA GLU A 336 -23.54 -20.92 -7.37
C GLU A 336 -22.98 -19.50 -7.64
N VAL A 337 -21.67 -19.36 -7.91
CA VAL A 337 -21.06 -18.05 -8.19
C VAL A 337 -20.81 -17.84 -9.69
N LEU A 338 -21.00 -18.85 -10.53
CA LEU A 338 -20.69 -18.84 -11.96
C LEU A 338 -21.85 -18.38 -12.87
N ASP A 339 -23.07 -18.40 -12.39
CA ASP A 339 -24.24 -18.07 -13.22
C ASP A 339 -24.39 -16.58 -13.54
N ASP A 340 -23.82 -15.68 -12.68
CA ASP A 340 -23.88 -14.22 -12.89
C ASP A 340 -22.80 -13.67 -13.85
N ILE A 341 -21.85 -14.50 -14.32
CA ILE A 341 -20.71 -14.03 -15.15
C ILE A 341 -20.94 -14.26 -16.65
N ASN A 342 -21.91 -15.08 -17.04
CA ASN A 342 -22.07 -15.55 -18.43
C ASN A 342 -22.99 -14.71 -19.31
N GLU A 343 -23.54 -13.58 -18.87
CA GLU A 343 -24.41 -12.71 -19.67
C GLU A 343 -23.73 -11.39 -20.13
N LEU A 344 -22.54 -11.46 -20.70
CA LEU A 344 -21.98 -10.32 -21.44
C LEU A 344 -21.96 -10.63 -22.94
N PRO A 345 -22.51 -9.73 -23.79
CA PRO A 345 -22.57 -9.95 -25.24
C PRO A 345 -21.16 -9.91 -25.86
N LYS A 346 -20.84 -10.91 -26.65
CA LYS A 346 -19.60 -10.99 -27.43
C LYS A 346 -19.56 -9.88 -28.48
N SER A 347 -18.72 -8.87 -28.27
CA SER A 347 -18.44 -7.83 -29.26
C SER A 347 -17.54 -8.40 -30.35
N THR A 348 -18.10 -8.52 -31.55
CA THR A 348 -17.38 -8.80 -32.80
C THR A 348 -17.04 -7.49 -33.49
N THR A 349 -15.84 -6.94 -33.27
CA THR A 349 -15.25 -6.01 -34.24
C THR A 349 -13.72 -6.04 -34.17
N ARG A 350 -13.13 -6.38 -35.34
CA ARG A 350 -11.68 -6.34 -35.58
C ARG A 350 -11.18 -4.87 -35.62
N PRO A 351 -10.01 -4.53 -35.08
CA PRO A 351 -9.46 -3.19 -35.17
C PRO A 351 -8.96 -2.88 -36.59
N ARG A 352 -9.44 -1.79 -37.18
CA ARG A 352 -8.90 -1.17 -38.40
C ARG A 352 -7.58 -0.47 -38.09
N LYS A 353 -6.51 -0.82 -38.80
CA LYS A 353 -5.23 -0.08 -38.80
C LYS A 353 -5.46 1.33 -39.34
N ARG A 354 -5.19 2.37 -38.55
CA ARG A 354 -5.05 3.75 -39.02
C ARG A 354 -3.62 3.98 -39.51
N LYS A 355 -3.49 4.49 -40.75
CA LYS A 355 -2.25 5.07 -41.28
C LYS A 355 -2.04 6.44 -40.66
N LEU A 356 -0.81 6.72 -40.25
CA LEU A 356 -0.32 8.06 -39.87
C LEU A 356 -0.20 8.91 -41.15
N PRO A 357 -0.52 10.22 -41.11
CA PRO A 357 -0.21 11.14 -42.20
C PRO A 357 1.26 11.60 -42.12
N ASP A 358 1.84 11.81 -43.31
CA ASP A 358 3.21 12.25 -43.54
C ASP A 358 3.45 13.67 -42.99
N ALA A 359 4.63 13.87 -42.38
CA ALA A 359 5.11 15.15 -41.94
C ALA A 359 5.45 16.03 -43.14
N GLN A 360 4.89 17.24 -43.22
CA GLN A 360 5.31 18.29 -44.10
C GLN A 360 6.42 19.12 -43.43
N GLU A 361 7.56 19.22 -44.10
CA GLU A 361 8.64 20.19 -43.81
C GLU A 361 8.14 21.62 -44.03
N GLU A 362 8.18 22.46 -43.01
CA GLU A 362 8.12 23.91 -43.18
C GLU A 362 9.53 24.48 -43.02
N THR A 363 9.96 25.09 -44.12
CA THR A 363 11.19 25.86 -44.30
C THR A 363 11.14 27.14 -43.48
N GLN A 364 12.25 27.40 -42.76
CA GLN A 364 12.61 28.73 -42.22
C GLN A 364 12.76 29.77 -43.33
N ASN A 365 12.17 30.94 -43.11
CA ASN A 365 12.65 32.18 -43.67
C ASN A 365 12.97 33.14 -42.53
N ASP A 366 14.28 33.50 -42.44
CA ASP A 366 14.75 34.70 -41.79
C ASP A 366 14.24 35.90 -42.59
N ASP A 367 13.80 36.95 -41.89
CA ASP A 367 14.15 38.36 -42.17
C ASP A 367 13.38 39.30 -41.23
N ASP A 368 14.19 40.24 -40.62
CA ASP A 368 13.93 41.49 -39.84
C ASP A 368 13.66 41.35 -38.34
#